data_af791f39bd75f0c2706562598e16a395
#
_entry.id   af791f39bd75f0c2706562598e16a395
#
_cell.length_a   1.000
_cell.length_b   1.000
_cell.length_c   1.000
_cell.angle_alpha   90.00
_cell.angle_beta   90.00
_cell.angle_gamma   90.00
#
_symmetry.space_group_name_H-M   'P 1'
#
loop_
_entity.id
_entity.type
_entity.pdbx_description
1 polymer ?
#
loop_
_entity_poly.entity_id
_entity_poly.type
_entity_poly.pdbx_seq_one_letter_code
_entity_poly.pdbx_strand_id
1 'polypeptide(L)'
;MKIKLLGTSHGLPEKDRFCSCNVITVNGSHYVIDAGVSLFSILLHNGYDCEDVKGIFITHMHGDHASGLVEFVDLMSWGKRCVKPEIFVPTVAGKLAIQMLAEAMDHAREIEMKVYTEGAVFEDENIRVTAFRTGHGEATFGFLVEAEGKKVYFTGDMKKDISDMPEFVYNEKTELIICESAHNCMPKIADKFNNMKTDRIVINHIAPKHSIAEFKEAKPLINKPFDLAFDGMEIEL
;
A
#
# COMPACT_ATOMS: atom_id res chain seq x y z
N MET A 1 -14.80 6.08 -5.17
CA MET A 1 -13.66 5.30 -4.61
C MET A 1 -13.33 5.83 -3.23
N LYS A 2 -13.25 4.94 -2.22
CA LYS A 2 -12.88 5.30 -0.84
C LYS A 2 -11.57 4.60 -0.46
N ILE A 3 -10.68 5.31 0.22
CA ILE A 3 -9.41 4.78 0.71
C ILE A 3 -9.37 4.93 2.22
N LYS A 4 -8.95 3.88 2.93
CA LYS A 4 -8.72 3.93 4.37
C LYS A 4 -7.31 3.44 4.68
N LEU A 5 -6.54 4.28 5.35
CA LEU A 5 -5.16 3.98 5.76
C LEU A 5 -5.23 3.32 7.14
N LEU A 6 -5.04 2.00 7.21
CA LEU A 6 -5.16 1.22 8.45
C LEU A 6 -3.83 1.13 9.21
N GLY A 7 -2.71 1.30 8.51
CA GLY A 7 -1.38 1.31 9.09
C GLY A 7 -0.49 2.33 8.38
N THR A 8 0.07 3.25 9.16
CA THR A 8 0.80 4.41 8.64
C THR A 8 2.23 4.54 9.18
N SER A 9 2.70 3.55 9.97
CA SER A 9 4.07 3.52 10.49
C SER A 9 5.05 2.94 9.46
N HIS A 10 6.32 3.32 9.61
CA HIS A 10 7.46 2.72 8.92
C HIS A 10 7.97 1.48 9.67
N GLY A 11 8.88 0.69 9.09
CA GLY A 11 9.67 -0.42 9.61
C GLY A 11 9.31 -1.04 10.97
N LEU A 12 8.90 -0.23 11.93
CA LEU A 12 8.49 -0.66 13.27
C LEU A 12 7.10 -0.08 13.60
N PRO A 13 6.20 -0.87 14.18
CA PRO A 13 4.93 -0.34 14.67
C PRO A 13 5.17 0.62 15.83
N GLU A 14 4.35 1.64 15.92
CA GLU A 14 4.33 2.61 17.01
C GLU A 14 3.09 2.37 17.88
N LYS A 15 3.04 3.01 19.06
CA LYS A 15 1.90 2.87 19.98
C LYS A 15 0.56 3.19 19.31
N ASP A 16 0.55 4.20 18.45
CA ASP A 16 -0.64 4.75 17.81
C ASP A 16 -0.61 4.57 16.27
N ARG A 17 0.30 3.71 15.77
CA ARG A 17 0.47 3.44 14.34
C ARG A 17 0.87 1.99 14.08
N PHE A 18 0.10 1.33 13.26
CA PHE A 18 0.45 0.03 12.69
C PHE A 18 1.36 0.18 11.47
N CYS A 19 2.08 -0.88 11.11
CA CYS A 19 2.84 -0.97 9.86
C CYS A 19 1.92 -0.92 8.64
N SER A 20 2.49 -0.74 7.45
CA SER A 20 1.79 -0.42 6.20
C SER A 20 0.61 -1.35 5.90
N CYS A 21 -0.58 -0.77 5.82
CA CYS A 21 -1.80 -1.45 5.40
C CYS A 21 -2.82 -0.40 4.90
N ASN A 22 -3.26 -0.53 3.65
CA ASN A 22 -4.18 0.42 3.04
C ASN A 22 -5.32 -0.34 2.37
N VAL A 23 -6.57 0.08 2.60
CA VAL A 23 -7.75 -0.51 1.98
C VAL A 23 -8.37 0.46 1.00
N ILE A 24 -8.68 -0.02 -0.20
CA ILE A 24 -9.42 0.68 -1.24
C ILE A 24 -10.78 -0.01 -1.35
N THR A 25 -11.85 0.77 -1.33
CA THR A 25 -13.22 0.28 -1.50
C THR A 25 -13.84 0.91 -2.74
N VAL A 26 -14.32 0.05 -3.64
CA VAL A 26 -15.06 0.44 -4.85
C VAL A 26 -16.26 -0.49 -5.00
N ASN A 27 -17.46 0.06 -5.11
CA ASN A 27 -18.71 -0.71 -5.28
C ASN A 27 -18.91 -1.86 -4.26
N GLY A 28 -18.47 -1.67 -3.01
CA GLY A 28 -18.55 -2.67 -1.94
C GLY A 28 -17.45 -3.75 -1.97
N SER A 29 -16.63 -3.80 -3.01
CA SER A 29 -15.44 -4.66 -3.08
C SER A 29 -14.24 -3.99 -2.42
N HIS A 30 -13.38 -4.76 -1.77
CA HIS A 30 -12.20 -4.27 -1.08
C HIS A 30 -10.91 -4.78 -1.73
N TYR A 31 -9.91 -3.90 -1.76
CA TYR A 31 -8.57 -4.17 -2.29
C TYR A 31 -7.56 -3.65 -1.29
N VAL A 32 -6.51 -4.43 -1.04
CA VAL A 32 -5.52 -4.11 0.00
C VAL A 32 -4.16 -3.86 -0.64
N ILE A 33 -3.51 -2.76 -0.25
CA ILE A 33 -2.11 -2.50 -0.56
C ILE A 33 -1.32 -2.60 0.72
N ASP A 34 -0.41 -3.56 0.76
CA ASP A 34 0.42 -4.00 1.88
C ASP A 34 -0.35 -4.62 3.06
N ALA A 35 0.34 -5.50 3.76
CA ALA A 35 -0.14 -6.25 4.91
C ALA A 35 0.97 -6.35 5.97
N GLY A 36 1.48 -5.22 6.42
CA GLY A 36 2.54 -5.14 7.45
C GLY A 36 2.04 -5.34 8.87
N VAL A 37 0.76 -5.57 9.03
CA VAL A 37 0.07 -5.86 10.31
C VAL A 37 -0.77 -7.09 10.12
N SER A 38 -1.15 -7.79 11.21
CA SER A 38 -2.14 -8.88 11.17
C SER A 38 -3.36 -8.47 10.32
N LEU A 39 -3.35 -8.87 9.05
CA LEU A 39 -4.31 -8.34 8.06
C LEU A 39 -5.74 -8.77 8.38
N PHE A 40 -5.93 -10.04 8.75
CA PHE A 40 -7.25 -10.56 9.09
C PHE A 40 -7.86 -9.77 10.26
N SER A 41 -7.08 -9.60 11.33
CA SER A 41 -7.52 -8.90 12.54
C SER A 41 -7.82 -7.43 12.28
N ILE A 42 -6.96 -6.71 11.56
CA ILE A 42 -7.15 -5.27 11.34
C ILE A 42 -8.35 -4.98 10.43
N LEU A 43 -8.61 -5.84 9.43
CA LEU A 43 -9.79 -5.75 8.59
C LEU A 43 -11.07 -5.88 9.41
N LEU A 44 -11.18 -6.93 10.23
CA LEU A 44 -12.34 -7.15 11.10
C LEU A 44 -12.57 -6.01 12.08
N HIS A 45 -11.52 -5.51 12.74
CA HIS A 45 -11.62 -4.38 13.68
C HIS A 45 -12.09 -3.07 13.02
N ASN A 46 -11.87 -2.95 11.71
CA ASN A 46 -12.31 -1.80 10.94
C ASN A 46 -13.63 -2.01 10.18
N GLY A 47 -14.34 -3.12 10.46
CA GLY A 47 -15.65 -3.40 9.90
C GLY A 47 -15.64 -3.94 8.46
N TYR A 48 -14.49 -4.45 7.99
CA TYR A 48 -14.38 -5.11 6.71
C TYR A 48 -14.61 -6.62 6.85
N ASP A 49 -15.41 -7.19 5.96
CA ASP A 49 -15.46 -8.64 5.83
C ASP A 49 -14.32 -9.10 4.92
N CYS A 50 -13.53 -10.06 5.41
CA CYS A 50 -12.40 -10.59 4.65
C CYS A 50 -12.84 -11.33 3.37
N GLU A 51 -14.10 -11.77 3.29
CA GLU A 51 -14.67 -12.40 2.09
C GLU A 51 -14.96 -11.39 0.96
N ASP A 52 -15.07 -10.10 1.29
CA ASP A 52 -15.26 -9.02 0.31
C ASP A 52 -13.93 -8.48 -0.26
N VAL A 53 -12.80 -8.97 0.26
CA VAL A 53 -11.48 -8.65 -0.29
C VAL A 53 -11.28 -9.41 -1.60
N LYS A 54 -11.06 -8.68 -2.71
CA LYS A 54 -10.86 -9.23 -4.05
C LYS A 54 -9.39 -9.35 -4.43
N GLY A 55 -8.56 -8.40 -3.98
CA GLY A 55 -7.14 -8.37 -4.32
C GLY A 55 -6.27 -7.86 -3.17
N ILE A 56 -5.10 -8.45 -3.02
CA ILE A 56 -4.06 -8.01 -2.08
C ILE A 56 -2.76 -7.83 -2.86
N PHE A 57 -2.16 -6.64 -2.77
CA PHE A 57 -0.99 -6.24 -3.54
C PHE A 57 0.13 -5.85 -2.58
N ILE A 58 1.22 -6.60 -2.55
CA ILE A 58 2.37 -6.35 -1.68
C ILE A 58 3.43 -5.60 -2.46
N THR A 59 3.78 -4.39 -2.02
CA THR A 59 4.77 -3.52 -2.68
C THR A 59 6.17 -4.14 -2.68
N HIS A 60 6.56 -4.73 -1.56
CA HIS A 60 7.82 -5.47 -1.39
C HIS A 60 7.77 -6.36 -0.13
N MET A 61 8.78 -7.19 0.05
CA MET A 61 8.76 -8.27 1.05
C MET A 61 9.36 -7.89 2.41
N HIS A 62 9.57 -6.61 2.74
CA HIS A 62 9.93 -6.24 4.12
C HIS A 62 8.78 -6.57 5.08
N GLY A 63 9.12 -6.87 6.35
CA GLY A 63 8.15 -7.33 7.32
C GLY A 63 7.03 -6.32 7.60
N ASP A 64 7.33 -5.04 7.59
CA ASP A 64 6.38 -3.94 7.77
C ASP A 64 5.44 -3.70 6.57
N HIS A 65 5.57 -4.49 5.50
CA HIS A 65 4.67 -4.51 4.34
C HIS A 65 4.02 -5.88 4.09
N ALA A 66 4.60 -6.98 4.58
CA ALA A 66 4.17 -8.32 4.19
C ALA A 66 3.92 -9.31 5.34
N SER A 67 4.33 -9.00 6.59
CA SER A 67 4.30 -9.99 7.68
C SER A 67 2.90 -10.49 8.04
N GLY A 68 1.88 -9.68 7.94
CA GLY A 68 0.49 -10.04 8.23
C GLY A 68 -0.17 -10.92 7.18
N LEU A 69 0.48 -11.09 6.02
CA LEU A 69 -0.05 -11.93 4.95
C LEU A 69 0.01 -13.42 5.30
N VAL A 70 1.00 -13.85 6.10
CA VAL A 70 1.11 -15.26 6.54
C VAL A 70 -0.12 -15.68 7.33
N GLU A 71 -0.49 -14.89 8.36
CA GLU A 71 -1.69 -15.13 9.15
C GLU A 71 -2.96 -15.08 8.30
N PHE A 72 -3.05 -14.12 7.39
CA PHE A 72 -4.21 -13.98 6.52
C PHE A 72 -4.40 -15.23 5.63
N VAL A 73 -3.33 -15.73 5.01
CA VAL A 73 -3.35 -16.93 4.17
C VAL A 73 -3.77 -18.17 4.99
N ASP A 74 -3.23 -18.33 6.19
CA ASP A 74 -3.60 -19.40 7.11
C ASP A 74 -5.10 -19.33 7.45
N LEU A 75 -5.57 -18.21 7.99
CA LEU A 75 -6.95 -18.07 8.44
C LEU A 75 -7.99 -18.13 7.33
N MET A 76 -7.69 -17.61 6.13
CA MET A 76 -8.58 -17.73 4.96
C MET A 76 -8.66 -19.17 4.43
N SER A 77 -7.69 -20.01 4.76
CA SER A 77 -7.71 -21.44 4.43
C SER A 77 -8.60 -22.26 5.37
N TRP A 78 -9.02 -21.68 6.50
CA TRP A 78 -9.87 -22.34 7.47
C TRP A 78 -11.35 -22.35 7.07
N GLY A 79 -11.98 -23.48 7.26
CA GLY A 79 -13.42 -23.62 7.23
C GLY A 79 -14.07 -23.37 5.86
N LYS A 80 -15.27 -22.79 5.87
CA LYS A 80 -16.15 -22.64 4.70
C LYS A 80 -16.00 -21.28 3.99
N ARG A 81 -14.82 -20.67 4.00
CA ARG A 81 -14.60 -19.42 3.28
C ARG A 81 -14.73 -19.66 1.78
N CYS A 82 -15.78 -19.10 1.19
CA CYS A 82 -16.16 -19.36 -0.21
C CYS A 82 -15.44 -18.46 -1.20
N VAL A 83 -15.01 -17.27 -0.77
CA VAL A 83 -14.33 -16.27 -1.62
C VAL A 83 -12.91 -16.09 -1.13
N LYS A 84 -11.97 -16.19 -2.04
CA LYS A 84 -10.53 -16.03 -1.77
C LYS A 84 -10.00 -14.88 -2.61
N PRO A 85 -9.28 -13.92 -2.01
CA PRO A 85 -8.66 -12.85 -2.77
C PRO A 85 -7.58 -13.39 -3.70
N GLU A 86 -7.33 -12.68 -4.79
CA GLU A 86 -6.10 -12.84 -5.53
C GLU A 86 -4.97 -12.11 -4.79
N ILE A 87 -3.84 -12.79 -4.57
CA ILE A 87 -2.71 -12.24 -3.84
C ILE A 87 -1.53 -12.08 -4.78
N PHE A 88 -0.99 -10.86 -4.83
CA PHE A 88 0.12 -10.48 -5.69
C PHE A 88 1.34 -10.13 -4.84
N VAL A 89 2.45 -10.85 -5.06
CA VAL A 89 3.72 -10.65 -4.36
C VAL A 89 4.84 -10.38 -5.36
N PRO A 90 5.85 -9.57 -5.00
CA PRO A 90 6.87 -9.12 -5.97
C PRO A 90 7.93 -10.17 -6.30
N THR A 91 8.04 -11.26 -5.52
CA THR A 91 9.11 -12.24 -5.70
C THR A 91 8.65 -13.68 -5.55
N VAL A 92 9.29 -14.59 -6.29
CA VAL A 92 9.10 -16.04 -6.14
C VAL A 92 9.51 -16.49 -4.74
N ALA A 93 10.61 -15.96 -4.19
CA ALA A 93 11.09 -16.30 -2.85
C ALA A 93 10.05 -15.91 -1.77
N GLY A 94 9.44 -14.71 -1.89
CA GLY A 94 8.38 -14.27 -1.00
C GLY A 94 7.14 -15.17 -1.06
N LYS A 95 6.68 -15.50 -2.28
CA LYS A 95 5.61 -16.48 -2.49
C LYS A 95 5.90 -17.79 -1.77
N LEU A 96 7.06 -18.39 -2.03
CA LEU A 96 7.44 -19.68 -1.45
C LEU A 96 7.56 -19.61 0.08
N ALA A 97 8.12 -18.54 0.63
CA ALA A 97 8.24 -18.36 2.09
C ALA A 97 6.87 -18.31 2.77
N ILE A 98 5.93 -17.55 2.24
CA ILE A 98 4.56 -17.47 2.77
C ILE A 98 3.86 -18.82 2.65
N GLN A 99 3.97 -19.49 1.50
CA GLN A 99 3.38 -20.82 1.31
C GLN A 99 3.94 -21.84 2.29
N MET A 100 5.27 -21.89 2.47
CA MET A 100 5.91 -22.80 3.43
C MET A 100 5.49 -22.55 4.88
N LEU A 101 5.39 -21.26 5.29
CA LEU A 101 4.96 -20.92 6.63
C LEU A 101 3.50 -21.29 6.87
N ALA A 102 2.62 -21.01 5.92
CA ALA A 102 1.22 -21.37 6.01
C ALA A 102 1.02 -22.90 5.97
N GLU A 103 1.80 -23.62 5.18
CA GLU A 103 1.77 -25.09 5.15
C GLU A 103 2.29 -25.70 6.49
N ALA A 104 3.27 -25.06 7.12
CA ALA A 104 3.72 -25.46 8.45
C ALA A 104 2.66 -25.27 9.55
N MET A 105 1.65 -24.43 9.32
CA MET A 105 0.46 -24.24 10.16
C MET A 105 -0.67 -25.22 9.79
N ASP A 106 -0.46 -26.12 8.84
CA ASP A 106 -1.36 -27.18 8.35
C ASP A 106 -2.64 -26.71 7.60
N HIS A 107 -2.67 -25.44 7.12
CA HIS A 107 -3.89 -24.89 6.55
C HIS A 107 -3.75 -24.26 5.14
N ALA A 108 -2.58 -24.22 4.54
CA ALA A 108 -2.28 -23.41 3.35
C ALA A 108 -2.82 -23.89 1.98
N ARG A 109 -3.78 -24.78 1.93
CA ARG A 109 -4.03 -25.63 0.75
C ARG A 109 -4.65 -24.94 -0.47
N GLU A 110 -5.11 -23.68 -0.43
CA GLU A 110 -5.99 -23.21 -1.50
C GLU A 110 -5.89 -21.72 -1.88
N ILE A 111 -4.97 -20.94 -1.32
CA ILE A 111 -4.81 -19.55 -1.73
C ILE A 111 -3.67 -19.46 -2.74
N GLU A 112 -4.03 -19.13 -3.98
CA GLU A 112 -3.05 -18.91 -5.02
C GLU A 112 -2.43 -17.51 -4.89
N MET A 113 -1.09 -17.46 -4.80
CA MET A 113 -0.34 -16.22 -4.91
C MET A 113 0.29 -16.10 -6.29
N LYS A 114 0.14 -14.95 -6.91
CA LYS A 114 0.73 -14.60 -8.20
C LYS A 114 1.97 -13.75 -8.00
N VAL A 115 3.04 -14.06 -8.72
CA VAL A 115 4.22 -13.20 -8.77
C VAL A 115 4.04 -12.22 -9.91
N TYR A 116 4.22 -10.94 -9.61
CA TYR A 116 4.09 -9.87 -10.59
C TYR A 116 5.43 -9.18 -10.89
N THR A 117 5.44 -8.40 -11.95
CA THR A 117 6.55 -7.52 -12.36
C THR A 117 6.00 -6.15 -12.70
N GLU A 118 6.85 -5.20 -13.05
CA GLU A 118 6.43 -3.89 -13.53
C GLU A 118 5.43 -3.98 -14.69
N GLY A 119 4.42 -3.12 -14.67
CA GLY A 119 3.32 -3.08 -15.64
C GLY A 119 1.97 -3.48 -15.04
N ALA A 120 1.05 -3.94 -15.87
CA ALA A 120 -0.29 -4.34 -15.44
C ALA A 120 -0.23 -5.56 -14.53
N VAL A 121 -0.85 -5.45 -13.34
CA VAL A 121 -0.87 -6.50 -12.30
C VAL A 121 -2.25 -7.15 -12.19
N PHE A 122 -3.31 -6.32 -12.17
CA PHE A 122 -4.66 -6.78 -11.94
C PHE A 122 -5.68 -5.86 -12.63
N GLU A 123 -6.76 -6.43 -13.08
CA GLU A 123 -7.92 -5.70 -13.59
C GLU A 123 -9.18 -6.52 -13.38
N ASP A 124 -10.21 -5.90 -12.83
CA ASP A 124 -11.56 -6.43 -12.75
C ASP A 124 -12.59 -5.36 -13.16
N GLU A 125 -13.88 -5.60 -12.89
CA GLU A 125 -14.95 -4.65 -13.21
C GLU A 125 -14.87 -3.33 -12.42
N ASN A 126 -14.12 -3.28 -11.32
CA ASN A 126 -14.05 -2.14 -10.40
C ASN A 126 -12.76 -1.35 -10.51
N ILE A 127 -11.61 -2.04 -10.62
CA ILE A 127 -10.30 -1.39 -10.58
C ILE A 127 -9.32 -1.96 -11.61
N ARG A 128 -8.34 -1.13 -11.95
CA ARG A 128 -7.09 -1.55 -12.61
C ARG A 128 -5.91 -1.19 -11.70
N VAL A 129 -4.96 -2.11 -11.55
CA VAL A 129 -3.73 -1.92 -10.77
C VAL A 129 -2.52 -2.10 -11.66
N THR A 130 -1.66 -1.09 -11.69
CA THR A 130 -0.39 -1.09 -12.44
C THR A 130 0.77 -0.87 -11.50
N ALA A 131 1.79 -1.73 -11.57
CA ALA A 131 3.01 -1.63 -10.77
C ALA A 131 4.09 -0.81 -11.48
N PHE A 132 4.74 0.07 -10.74
CA PHE A 132 5.90 0.86 -11.16
C PHE A 132 7.08 0.53 -10.26
N ARG A 133 8.22 0.16 -10.84
CA ARG A 133 9.41 -0.20 -10.08
C ARG A 133 9.96 1.01 -9.32
N THR A 134 10.31 0.82 -8.05
CA THR A 134 11.02 1.81 -7.23
C THR A 134 12.46 1.37 -6.97
N GLY A 135 13.28 2.29 -6.49
CA GLY A 135 14.70 2.04 -6.28
C GLY A 135 15.10 1.76 -4.83
N HIS A 136 14.13 1.43 -3.97
CA HIS A 136 14.39 1.08 -2.57
C HIS A 136 15.10 -0.27 -2.44
N GLY A 137 14.76 -1.24 -3.29
CA GLY A 137 15.33 -2.57 -3.30
C GLY A 137 15.25 -3.27 -4.66
N GLU A 138 15.67 -4.55 -4.72
CA GLU A 138 15.73 -5.30 -5.96
C GLU A 138 14.32 -5.56 -6.57
N ALA A 139 13.31 -5.79 -5.74
CA ALA A 139 11.94 -6.04 -6.16
C ALA A 139 10.97 -5.23 -5.28
N THR A 140 10.98 -3.91 -5.50
CA THR A 140 10.10 -2.95 -4.83
C THR A 140 9.31 -2.16 -5.85
N PHE A 141 8.03 -1.89 -5.52
CA PHE A 141 7.10 -1.27 -6.45
C PHE A 141 6.17 -0.29 -5.73
N GLY A 142 5.73 0.72 -6.47
CA GLY A 142 4.53 1.49 -6.16
C GLY A 142 3.38 1.02 -7.04
N PHE A 143 2.13 1.33 -6.66
CA PHE A 143 0.94 0.94 -7.40
C PHE A 143 0.10 2.15 -7.81
N LEU A 144 -0.18 2.25 -9.10
CA LEU A 144 -1.25 3.10 -9.63
C LEU A 144 -2.54 2.29 -9.61
N VAL A 145 -3.55 2.83 -8.92
CA VAL A 145 -4.91 2.27 -8.89
C VAL A 145 -5.83 3.23 -9.62
N GLU A 146 -6.52 2.70 -10.61
CA GLU A 146 -7.50 3.42 -11.42
C GLU A 146 -8.89 2.83 -11.18
N ALA A 147 -9.84 3.67 -10.79
CA ALA A 147 -11.24 3.28 -10.56
C ALA A 147 -12.16 4.49 -10.72
N GLU A 148 -13.35 4.29 -11.25
CA GLU A 148 -14.37 5.35 -11.39
C GLU A 148 -13.85 6.60 -12.11
N GLY A 149 -12.91 6.44 -13.07
CA GLY A 149 -12.28 7.54 -13.80
C GLY A 149 -11.27 8.36 -12.98
N LYS A 150 -10.87 7.89 -11.82
CA LYS A 150 -9.91 8.52 -10.90
C LYS A 150 -8.64 7.68 -10.75
N LYS A 151 -7.52 8.35 -10.46
CA LYS A 151 -6.20 7.76 -10.31
C LYS A 151 -5.64 8.04 -8.91
N VAL A 152 -5.16 6.99 -8.25
CA VAL A 152 -4.44 7.08 -6.97
C VAL A 152 -3.12 6.35 -7.08
N TYR A 153 -2.03 7.00 -6.69
CA TYR A 153 -0.72 6.39 -6.69
C TYR A 153 -0.22 6.18 -5.26
N PHE A 154 0.05 4.92 -4.92
CA PHE A 154 0.74 4.50 -3.69
C PHE A 154 2.19 4.29 -4.04
N THR A 155 3.10 5.06 -3.46
CA THR A 155 4.51 5.03 -3.88
C THR A 155 5.22 3.74 -3.50
N GLY A 156 4.76 3.02 -2.45
CA GLY A 156 5.62 2.07 -1.76
C GLY A 156 6.85 2.79 -1.22
N ASP A 157 7.90 2.05 -0.92
CA ASP A 157 9.17 2.61 -0.48
C ASP A 157 10.02 3.05 -1.68
N MET A 158 10.69 4.20 -1.55
CA MET A 158 11.38 4.89 -2.63
C MET A 158 12.83 5.21 -2.32
N LYS A 159 13.55 5.71 -3.30
CA LYS A 159 14.85 6.37 -3.09
C LYS A 159 14.70 7.65 -2.28
N LYS A 160 15.76 7.99 -1.55
CA LYS A 160 15.81 9.20 -0.70
C LYS A 160 15.49 10.51 -1.42
N ASP A 161 15.80 10.59 -2.69
CA ASP A 161 15.55 11.78 -3.52
C ASP A 161 14.30 11.65 -4.39
N ILE A 162 13.55 10.58 -4.24
CA ILE A 162 12.37 10.23 -5.07
C ILE A 162 12.62 10.35 -6.58
N SER A 163 13.87 10.07 -7.04
CA SER A 163 14.21 10.10 -8.47
C SER A 163 13.58 8.95 -9.26
N ASP A 164 13.04 7.98 -8.56
CA ASP A 164 12.29 6.83 -9.06
C ASP A 164 10.78 7.05 -9.09
N MET A 165 10.31 8.27 -8.82
CA MET A 165 8.92 8.66 -9.05
C MET A 165 8.58 8.52 -10.53
N PRO A 166 7.52 7.77 -10.91
CA PRO A 166 7.21 7.53 -12.32
C PRO A 166 6.78 8.81 -13.03
N GLU A 167 7.13 8.92 -14.31
CA GLU A 167 6.91 10.13 -15.11
C GLU A 167 5.45 10.55 -15.22
N PHE A 168 4.52 9.59 -15.18
CA PHE A 168 3.11 9.92 -15.32
C PHE A 168 2.62 10.90 -14.24
N VAL A 169 3.17 10.87 -13.01
CA VAL A 169 2.75 11.78 -11.93
C VAL A 169 3.07 13.25 -12.23
N TYR A 170 4.01 13.50 -13.16
CA TYR A 170 4.37 14.84 -13.64
C TYR A 170 3.63 15.22 -14.93
N ASN A 171 3.14 14.25 -15.70
CA ASN A 171 2.59 14.44 -17.02
C ASN A 171 1.07 14.27 -17.09
N GLU A 172 0.49 13.45 -16.20
CA GLU A 172 -0.93 13.13 -16.16
C GLU A 172 -1.56 13.56 -14.83
N LYS A 173 -2.85 13.86 -14.87
CA LYS A 173 -3.60 14.15 -13.66
C LYS A 173 -3.74 12.90 -12.80
N THR A 174 -3.45 13.04 -11.50
CA THR A 174 -3.66 12.03 -10.46
C THR A 174 -4.44 12.68 -9.33
N GLU A 175 -5.55 12.12 -8.89
CA GLU A 175 -6.36 12.73 -7.83
C GLU A 175 -5.65 12.71 -6.48
N LEU A 176 -4.90 11.63 -6.20
CA LEU A 176 -4.23 11.46 -4.93
C LEU A 176 -2.89 10.72 -5.10
N ILE A 177 -1.87 11.20 -4.40
CA ILE A 177 -0.62 10.46 -4.19
C ILE A 177 -0.48 10.17 -2.70
N ILE A 178 -0.35 8.89 -2.34
CA ILE A 178 0.00 8.43 -1.00
C ILE A 178 1.50 8.13 -1.03
N CYS A 179 2.27 9.04 -0.44
CA CYS A 179 3.73 9.05 -0.54
C CYS A 179 4.39 8.67 0.78
N GLU A 180 5.36 7.78 0.73
CA GLU A 180 6.19 7.42 1.88
C GLU A 180 7.07 8.57 2.34
N SER A 181 7.48 8.55 3.62
CA SER A 181 8.34 9.58 4.21
C SER A 181 9.48 9.07 5.07
N ALA A 182 9.62 7.76 5.20
CA ALA A 182 10.66 7.20 6.05
C ALA A 182 12.06 7.30 5.42
N HIS A 183 12.13 7.27 4.09
CA HIS A 183 13.39 7.22 3.35
C HIS A 183 13.82 8.56 2.74
N ASN A 184 12.92 9.54 2.66
CA ASN A 184 13.19 10.83 2.03
C ASN A 184 13.21 11.98 3.04
N CYS A 185 13.66 13.15 2.60
CA CYS A 185 13.63 14.39 3.37
C CYS A 185 12.68 15.37 2.68
N MET A 186 11.44 15.45 3.15
CA MET A 186 10.37 16.21 2.53
C MET A 186 10.73 17.69 2.20
N PRO A 187 11.37 18.47 3.09
CA PRO A 187 11.77 19.85 2.73
C PRO A 187 12.71 19.91 1.52
N LYS A 188 13.60 18.93 1.37
CA LYS A 188 14.57 18.91 0.25
C LYS A 188 13.96 18.51 -1.10
N ILE A 189 12.80 17.88 -1.08
CA ILE A 189 12.10 17.42 -2.28
C ILE A 189 10.80 18.19 -2.54
N ALA A 190 10.58 19.30 -1.83
CA ALA A 190 9.36 20.11 -1.94
C ALA A 190 9.07 20.57 -3.38
N ASP A 191 10.10 20.96 -4.13
CA ASP A 191 9.95 21.35 -5.53
C ASP A 191 9.45 20.19 -6.40
N LYS A 192 9.88 18.95 -6.13
CA LYS A 192 9.39 17.77 -6.84
C LYS A 192 7.91 17.56 -6.56
N PHE A 193 7.46 17.67 -5.31
CA PHE A 193 6.05 17.60 -4.94
C PHE A 193 5.22 18.68 -5.65
N ASN A 194 5.73 19.91 -5.72
CA ASN A 194 5.03 21.02 -6.39
C ASN A 194 4.85 20.79 -7.90
N ASN A 195 5.79 20.09 -8.53
CA ASN A 195 5.75 19.78 -9.95
C ASN A 195 4.84 18.59 -10.31
N MET A 196 4.40 17.78 -9.34
CA MET A 196 3.46 16.67 -9.60
C MET A 196 2.09 17.20 -10.01
N LYS A 197 1.49 16.59 -11.02
CA LYS A 197 0.12 16.89 -11.46
C LYS A 197 -0.91 16.12 -10.63
N THR A 198 -0.94 16.41 -9.34
CA THR A 198 -1.88 15.79 -8.40
C THR A 198 -2.72 16.84 -7.68
N ASP A 199 -3.95 16.48 -7.36
CA ASP A 199 -4.85 17.33 -6.58
C ASP A 199 -4.50 17.33 -5.09
N ARG A 200 -3.91 16.23 -4.57
CA ARG A 200 -3.58 16.07 -3.15
C ARG A 200 -2.40 15.11 -2.95
N ILE A 201 -1.59 15.37 -1.94
CA ILE A 201 -0.56 14.45 -1.46
C ILE A 201 -0.83 14.13 0.02
N VAL A 202 -0.84 12.84 0.36
CA VAL A 202 -0.92 12.36 1.73
C VAL A 202 0.38 11.63 2.06
N ILE A 203 1.05 12.09 3.09
CA ILE A 203 2.31 11.53 3.57
C ILE A 203 2.02 10.35 4.48
N ASN A 204 2.52 9.19 4.10
CA ASN A 204 2.37 7.91 4.79
C ASN A 204 3.74 7.29 5.14
N HIS A 205 3.76 6.07 5.66
CA HIS A 205 4.97 5.33 6.02
C HIS A 205 5.89 6.20 6.90
N ILE A 206 5.36 6.60 8.06
CA ILE A 206 5.88 7.69 8.88
C ILE A 206 6.91 7.17 9.87
N ALA A 207 8.11 7.74 9.84
CA ALA A 207 9.13 7.60 10.86
C ALA A 207 9.01 8.75 11.89
N PRO A 208 8.39 8.56 13.06
CA PRO A 208 7.98 9.66 13.95
C PRO A 208 9.10 10.58 14.40
N LYS A 209 10.34 10.07 14.47
CA LYS A 209 11.50 10.85 14.92
C LYS A 209 11.87 12.00 13.97
N HIS A 210 11.60 11.86 12.68
CA HIS A 210 11.92 12.88 11.68
C HIS A 210 10.76 13.27 10.78
N SER A 211 9.94 12.33 10.30
CA SER A 211 8.89 12.63 9.32
C SER A 211 7.89 13.69 9.80
N ILE A 212 7.53 13.71 11.09
CA ILE A 212 6.59 14.72 11.63
C ILE A 212 7.21 16.12 11.64
N ALA A 213 8.49 16.25 11.99
CA ALA A 213 9.19 17.52 11.97
C ALA A 213 9.38 18.02 10.53
N GLU A 214 9.85 17.15 9.65
CA GLU A 214 10.05 17.44 8.23
C GLU A 214 8.73 17.80 7.52
N PHE A 215 7.62 17.15 7.87
CA PHE A 215 6.29 17.50 7.36
C PHE A 215 5.92 18.95 7.73
N LYS A 216 6.16 19.36 8.98
CA LYS A 216 5.87 20.73 9.42
C LYS A 216 6.74 21.77 8.68
N GLU A 217 8.00 21.43 8.40
CA GLU A 217 8.91 22.27 7.63
C GLU A 217 8.54 22.31 6.14
N ALA A 218 8.15 21.19 5.56
CA ALA A 218 7.79 21.10 4.15
C ALA A 218 6.43 21.73 3.83
N LYS A 219 5.44 21.61 4.73
CA LYS A 219 4.05 22.03 4.48
C LYS A 219 3.92 23.45 3.94
N PRO A 220 4.60 24.48 4.47
CA PRO A 220 4.53 25.84 3.92
C PRO A 220 5.21 25.99 2.54
N LEU A 221 6.02 25.03 2.12
CA LEU A 221 6.71 25.02 0.82
C LEU A 221 5.87 24.37 -0.28
N ILE A 222 4.81 23.64 0.08
CA ILE A 222 3.98 22.88 -0.85
C ILE A 222 2.76 23.71 -1.27
N ASN A 223 2.53 23.81 -2.57
CA ASN A 223 1.50 24.65 -3.20
C ASN A 223 0.15 23.94 -3.45
N LYS A 224 -0.05 22.79 -2.84
CA LYS A 224 -1.27 21.97 -2.97
C LYS A 224 -1.66 21.34 -1.63
N PRO A 225 -2.86 20.76 -1.48
CA PRO A 225 -3.25 19.98 -0.31
C PRO A 225 -2.21 18.93 0.04
N PHE A 226 -1.65 19.04 1.25
CA PHE A 226 -0.54 18.25 1.74
C PHE A 226 -0.81 17.88 3.20
N ASP A 227 -1.07 16.60 3.45
CA ASP A 227 -1.54 16.10 4.73
C ASP A 227 -0.64 14.97 5.25
N LEU A 228 -0.60 14.83 6.58
CA LEU A 228 0.07 13.73 7.26
C LEU A 228 -0.96 12.65 7.61
N ALA A 229 -0.70 11.40 7.22
CA ALA A 229 -1.56 10.27 7.49
C ALA A 229 -1.61 9.91 8.99
N PHE A 230 -2.69 9.26 9.38
CA PHE A 230 -2.86 8.60 10.68
C PHE A 230 -3.71 7.34 10.47
N ASP A 231 -3.57 6.39 11.38
CA ASP A 231 -4.31 5.13 11.30
C ASP A 231 -5.82 5.38 11.42
N GLY A 232 -6.58 4.83 10.47
CA GLY A 232 -8.01 5.08 10.35
C GLY A 232 -8.38 6.29 9.48
N MET A 233 -7.41 7.03 8.89
CA MET A 233 -7.70 8.14 7.98
C MET A 233 -8.49 7.64 6.77
N GLU A 234 -9.63 8.28 6.50
CA GLU A 234 -10.49 8.00 5.35
C GLU A 234 -10.40 9.13 4.32
N ILE A 235 -10.33 8.76 3.05
CA ILE A 235 -10.26 9.67 1.91
C ILE A 235 -11.29 9.21 0.89
N GLU A 236 -12.22 10.10 0.55
CA GLU A 236 -13.18 9.90 -0.54
C GLU A 236 -12.73 10.70 -1.77
N LEU A 237 -12.81 10.06 -2.92
CA LEU A 237 -12.48 10.65 -4.22
C LEU A 237 -13.68 10.62 -5.13
#